data_32c30496a5c7b472c2b192349fefc7a2
#
_entry.id   32c30496a5c7b472c2b192349fefc7a2
#
_cell.length_a   1.000
_cell.length_b   1.000
_cell.length_c   1.000
_cell.angle_alpha   90.00
_cell.angle_beta   90.00
_cell.angle_gamma   90.00
#
_symmetry.space_group_name_H-M   'P 1'
#
loop_
_entity.id
_entity.type
_entity.pdbx_description
1 polymer ?
#
loop_
_entity_poly.entity_id
_entity_poly.type
_entity_poly.pdbx_seq_one_letter_code
_entity_poly.pdbx_strand_id
1 'polypeptide(L)'
;YTTLFRSEAILKLASMYNVTDELNRNVNKPDIRKVPASQDQKDGTKLFELADHLTPDQLRILGPRVTQENAEALHWYSAKYIGYVKNREVTYKYATATYPIFMRECLVKPAEGDTPEVKFYKIYEPLNPDKQWRFSYTPEGVKPKDYINGLSELKALYREFNSREEAAFKKNPANAEKPYKEQKLQEAFICSGERDALCVKSLGFSPIWFNSETYKLSEQDYKEIMKYVEVLYNIPDIDTTGRVKGTELALRFIDIHTIWLPAWLTTYRDQRGKPRKDFRDFMELRSKNEDFRNLMTLAMPAKFWYSKFNEKSRQWDHNIDADCLHYFLRLNGFYSLHDENSSSTKYIRITGNIVKLIKAKDIRKFIREWAQESFLSRDIRNLILNSPKLSDTALDNLQEIELDFTNYTHNTQMFFFPGCSMEVSGTGIKEHPANGSTLSHYVWEENVLKHKVR
;
A
#
# COMPACT_ATOMS: atom_id res chain seq x y z
N TYR A 1 -35.97 0.52 2.01
CA TYR A 1 -35.23 1.24 3.09
C TYR A 1 -35.20 0.44 4.40
N THR A 2 -36.30 -0.19 4.79
CA THR A 2 -36.40 -0.93 6.08
C THR A 2 -35.61 -2.24 6.10
N THR A 3 -35.34 -2.88 4.97
CA THR A 3 -34.65 -4.19 4.93
C THR A 3 -33.12 -4.04 5.09
N LEU A 4 -32.55 -2.94 4.60
CA LEU A 4 -31.11 -2.64 4.79
C LEU A 4 -30.79 -2.29 6.25
N PHE A 5 -31.62 -1.52 6.93
CA PHE A 5 -31.47 -1.21 8.35
C PHE A 5 -31.56 -2.45 9.26
N ARG A 6 -32.38 -3.43 8.88
CA ARG A 6 -32.48 -4.70 9.64
C ARG A 6 -31.23 -5.57 9.53
N SER A 7 -30.64 -5.68 8.33
CA SER A 7 -29.42 -6.45 8.14
C SER A 7 -28.20 -5.79 8.79
N GLU A 8 -28.09 -4.46 8.76
CA GLU A 8 -27.03 -3.72 9.46
C GLU A 8 -27.15 -3.83 10.99
N ALA A 9 -28.37 -3.76 11.54
CA ALA A 9 -28.61 -3.93 12.95
C ALA A 9 -28.30 -5.37 13.42
N ILE A 10 -28.64 -6.38 12.62
CA ILE A 10 -28.33 -7.77 12.90
C ILE A 10 -26.82 -8.02 12.86
N LEU A 11 -26.10 -7.46 11.88
CA LEU A 11 -24.65 -7.57 11.79
C LEU A 11 -23.94 -6.83 12.95
N LYS A 12 -24.49 -5.69 13.39
CA LYS A 12 -23.97 -4.95 14.54
C LYS A 12 -24.19 -5.70 15.84
N LEU A 13 -25.35 -6.31 16.04
CA LEU A 13 -25.63 -7.20 17.19
C LEU A 13 -24.72 -8.45 17.16
N ALA A 14 -24.58 -9.10 16.00
CA ALA A 14 -23.74 -10.27 15.84
C ALA A 14 -22.26 -9.97 16.10
N SER A 15 -21.78 -8.77 15.75
CA SER A 15 -20.44 -8.29 16.11
C SER A 15 -20.25 -8.12 17.61
N MET A 16 -21.26 -7.57 18.29
CA MET A 16 -21.23 -7.39 19.76
C MET A 16 -21.16 -8.72 20.53
N TYR A 17 -21.70 -9.80 19.94
CA TYR A 17 -21.72 -11.13 20.55
C TYR A 17 -20.73 -12.12 19.93
N ASN A 18 -19.79 -11.67 19.10
CA ASN A 18 -18.78 -12.49 18.40
C ASN A 18 -19.34 -13.62 17.50
N VAL A 19 -20.59 -13.53 17.03
CA VAL A 19 -21.23 -14.52 16.16
C VAL A 19 -21.32 -14.08 14.69
N THR A 20 -20.59 -13.05 14.31
CA THR A 20 -20.57 -12.50 12.94
C THR A 20 -20.15 -13.52 11.89
N ASP A 21 -19.22 -14.41 12.21
CA ASP A 21 -18.75 -15.40 11.24
C ASP A 21 -19.79 -16.50 10.97
N GLU A 22 -20.64 -16.84 11.94
CA GLU A 22 -21.74 -17.81 11.76
C GLU A 22 -22.90 -17.22 10.98
N LEU A 23 -23.25 -15.96 11.23
CA LEU A 23 -24.30 -15.24 10.47
C LEU A 23 -23.90 -15.04 9.00
N ASN A 24 -22.66 -14.67 8.75
CA ASN A 24 -22.13 -14.54 7.39
C ASN A 24 -22.12 -15.87 6.63
N ARG A 25 -21.86 -16.99 7.31
CA ARG A 25 -21.90 -18.33 6.70
C ARG A 25 -23.29 -18.76 6.26
N ASN A 26 -24.34 -18.30 6.93
CA ASN A 26 -25.70 -18.75 6.68
C ASN A 26 -26.51 -17.85 5.71
N VAL A 27 -26.19 -16.56 5.66
CA VAL A 27 -26.95 -15.57 4.85
C VAL A 27 -26.33 -15.34 3.46
N ASN A 28 -25.02 -15.48 3.34
CA ASN A 28 -24.26 -15.14 2.12
C ASN A 28 -23.70 -16.39 1.45
N LYS A 29 -24.58 -17.24 0.89
CA LYS A 29 -24.17 -18.43 0.15
C LYS A 29 -24.40 -18.24 -1.34
N PRO A 30 -23.45 -18.70 -2.20
CA PRO A 30 -23.71 -18.81 -3.62
C PRO A 30 -24.76 -19.92 -3.91
N ASP A 31 -25.46 -19.81 -5.01
CA ASP A 31 -26.22 -20.92 -5.56
C ASP A 31 -25.23 -21.89 -6.25
N ILE A 32 -25.17 -23.14 -5.77
CA ILE A 32 -24.22 -24.15 -6.28
C ILE A 32 -25.00 -25.21 -7.02
N ARG A 33 -24.64 -25.45 -8.29
CA ARG A 33 -25.22 -26.47 -9.15
C ARG A 33 -24.13 -27.35 -9.73
N LYS A 34 -24.41 -28.66 -9.83
CA LYS A 34 -23.51 -29.64 -10.39
C LYS A 34 -24.14 -30.26 -11.62
N VAL A 35 -23.37 -30.34 -12.69
CA VAL A 35 -23.79 -30.97 -13.94
C VAL A 35 -22.62 -31.81 -14.52
N PRO A 36 -22.91 -32.85 -15.29
CA PRO A 36 -21.87 -33.59 -16.00
C PRO A 36 -21.07 -32.66 -16.93
N ALA A 37 -19.73 -32.83 -16.96
CA ALA A 37 -18.88 -32.09 -17.88
C ALA A 37 -19.07 -32.60 -19.32
N SER A 38 -19.00 -31.71 -20.30
CA SER A 38 -18.94 -32.09 -21.72
C SER A 38 -17.61 -32.77 -22.06
N GLN A 39 -17.57 -33.48 -23.19
CA GLN A 39 -16.36 -34.22 -23.60
C GLN A 39 -15.13 -33.33 -23.84
N ASP A 40 -15.36 -32.05 -24.17
CA ASP A 40 -14.31 -31.07 -24.47
C ASP A 40 -13.77 -30.37 -23.22
N GLN A 41 -14.46 -30.52 -22.09
CA GLN A 41 -14.11 -29.86 -20.83
C GLN A 41 -13.13 -30.71 -20.03
N LYS A 42 -11.89 -30.22 -19.88
CA LYS A 42 -10.81 -30.90 -19.15
C LYS A 42 -10.86 -30.55 -17.66
N ASP A 43 -10.49 -31.49 -16.81
CA ASP A 43 -10.30 -31.23 -15.37
C ASP A 43 -9.35 -30.06 -15.13
N GLY A 44 -9.67 -29.21 -14.15
CA GLY A 44 -8.93 -27.99 -13.86
C GLY A 44 -9.41 -26.76 -14.65
N THR A 45 -10.25 -26.94 -15.70
CA THR A 45 -10.79 -25.80 -16.46
C THR A 45 -11.75 -25.00 -15.59
N LYS A 46 -11.63 -23.67 -15.61
CA LYS A 46 -12.60 -22.74 -15.04
C LYS A 46 -13.44 -22.12 -16.14
N LEU A 47 -14.74 -22.18 -15.97
CA LEU A 47 -15.75 -21.59 -16.84
C LEU A 47 -16.31 -20.35 -16.14
N PHE A 48 -16.71 -19.34 -16.89
CA PHE A 48 -17.40 -18.17 -16.34
C PHE A 48 -18.22 -17.47 -17.41
N GLU A 49 -19.18 -16.70 -16.95
CA GLU A 49 -19.94 -15.77 -17.77
C GLU A 49 -19.99 -14.41 -17.07
N LEU A 50 -19.64 -13.36 -17.79
CA LEU A 50 -19.69 -12.00 -17.27
C LEU A 50 -21.14 -11.46 -17.37
N ALA A 51 -21.51 -10.64 -16.41
CA ALA A 51 -22.72 -9.85 -16.47
C ALA A 51 -22.46 -8.55 -17.26
N ASP A 52 -23.50 -7.97 -17.83
CA ASP A 52 -23.40 -6.76 -18.65
C ASP A 52 -22.96 -5.54 -17.82
N HIS A 53 -23.38 -5.46 -16.55
CA HIS A 53 -23.10 -4.35 -15.66
C HIS A 53 -22.92 -4.81 -14.22
N LEU A 54 -22.19 -4.00 -13.44
CA LEU A 54 -22.12 -4.09 -11.99
C LEU A 54 -23.37 -3.44 -11.37
N THR A 55 -23.99 -4.09 -10.40
CA THR A 55 -25.10 -3.48 -9.67
C THR A 55 -24.62 -2.37 -8.72
N PRO A 56 -25.47 -1.42 -8.28
CA PRO A 56 -25.08 -0.39 -7.31
C PRO A 56 -24.50 -0.96 -6.02
N ASP A 57 -25.02 -2.11 -5.54
CA ASP A 57 -24.50 -2.77 -4.34
C ASP A 57 -23.11 -3.38 -4.58
N GLN A 58 -22.87 -3.95 -5.77
CA GLN A 58 -21.56 -4.46 -6.18
C GLN A 58 -20.53 -3.33 -6.28
N LEU A 59 -20.89 -2.20 -6.89
CA LEU A 59 -20.03 -1.02 -6.96
C LEU A 59 -19.66 -0.52 -5.55
N ARG A 60 -20.62 -0.49 -4.62
CA ARG A 60 -20.37 -0.12 -3.22
C ARG A 60 -19.43 -1.07 -2.50
N ILE A 61 -19.49 -2.39 -2.80
CA ILE A 61 -18.56 -3.39 -2.27
C ILE A 61 -17.13 -3.15 -2.77
N LEU A 62 -16.97 -2.76 -4.04
CA LEU A 62 -15.67 -2.43 -4.63
C LEU A 62 -15.06 -1.18 -3.98
N GLY A 63 -15.88 -0.15 -3.71
CA GLY A 63 -15.41 1.02 -2.98
C GLY A 63 -16.40 2.18 -2.99
N PRO A 64 -16.29 3.12 -2.04
CA PRO A 64 -17.07 4.35 -2.06
C PRO A 64 -16.73 5.15 -3.32
N ARG A 65 -17.77 5.76 -3.95
CA ARG A 65 -17.68 6.54 -5.20
C ARG A 65 -17.24 5.77 -6.45
N VAL A 66 -16.98 4.46 -6.37
CA VAL A 66 -16.67 3.67 -7.56
C VAL A 66 -17.91 3.64 -8.48
N THR A 67 -17.72 4.05 -9.73
CA THR A 67 -18.73 4.03 -10.78
C THR A 67 -18.48 2.85 -11.71
N GLN A 68 -19.46 2.52 -12.57
CA GLN A 68 -19.30 1.54 -13.64
C GLN A 68 -18.09 1.86 -14.52
N GLU A 69 -17.96 3.13 -14.94
CA GLU A 69 -16.84 3.60 -15.75
C GLU A 69 -15.49 3.41 -15.07
N ASN A 70 -15.39 3.70 -13.76
CA ASN A 70 -14.15 3.47 -13.01
C ASN A 70 -13.78 1.98 -12.93
N ALA A 71 -14.76 1.13 -12.73
CA ALA A 71 -14.56 -0.32 -12.67
C ALA A 71 -14.12 -0.86 -14.04
N GLU A 72 -14.77 -0.48 -15.12
CA GLU A 72 -14.43 -0.86 -16.50
C GLU A 72 -13.04 -0.34 -16.90
N ALA A 73 -12.69 0.89 -16.52
CA ALA A 73 -11.36 1.45 -16.78
C ALA A 73 -10.21 0.70 -16.09
N LEU A 74 -10.50 -0.10 -15.06
CA LEU A 74 -9.57 -1.02 -14.42
C LEU A 74 -9.91 -2.50 -14.70
N HIS A 75 -10.76 -2.75 -15.71
CA HIS A 75 -11.15 -4.07 -16.20
C HIS A 75 -11.82 -4.96 -15.14
N TRP A 76 -12.64 -4.35 -14.27
CA TRP A 76 -13.45 -5.04 -13.28
C TRP A 76 -14.86 -5.27 -13.79
N TYR A 77 -15.33 -6.52 -13.68
CA TYR A 77 -16.62 -6.99 -14.14
C TYR A 77 -17.32 -7.80 -13.05
N SER A 78 -18.65 -7.92 -13.14
CA SER A 78 -19.42 -8.89 -12.37
C SER A 78 -19.50 -10.21 -13.15
N ALA A 79 -19.38 -11.35 -12.46
CA ALA A 79 -19.66 -12.64 -13.06
C ALA A 79 -21.07 -13.09 -12.70
N LYS A 80 -21.81 -13.68 -13.66
CA LYS A 80 -23.09 -14.37 -13.42
C LYS A 80 -22.81 -15.67 -12.67
N TYR A 81 -21.77 -16.39 -13.09
CA TYR A 81 -21.30 -17.60 -12.45
C TYR A 81 -19.80 -17.84 -12.70
N ILE A 82 -19.22 -18.72 -11.88
CA ILE A 82 -17.96 -19.40 -12.14
C ILE A 82 -18.20 -20.91 -12.06
N GLY A 83 -17.61 -21.68 -12.98
CA GLY A 83 -17.67 -23.13 -13.03
C GLY A 83 -16.30 -23.74 -12.87
N TYR A 84 -16.20 -24.85 -12.17
CA TYR A 84 -14.96 -25.60 -12.00
C TYR A 84 -15.15 -27.04 -12.42
N VAL A 85 -14.33 -27.50 -13.38
CA VAL A 85 -14.40 -28.87 -13.92
C VAL A 85 -13.49 -29.78 -13.07
N LYS A 86 -14.07 -30.83 -12.50
CA LYS A 86 -13.35 -31.86 -11.73
C LYS A 86 -14.06 -33.20 -11.81
N ASN A 87 -13.32 -34.26 -12.06
CA ASN A 87 -13.83 -35.63 -12.11
C ASN A 87 -15.00 -35.80 -13.05
N ARG A 88 -14.98 -35.18 -14.23
CA ARG A 88 -16.05 -35.18 -15.24
C ARG A 88 -17.37 -34.53 -14.77
N GLU A 89 -17.29 -33.69 -13.78
CA GLU A 89 -18.41 -32.88 -13.28
C GLU A 89 -18.02 -31.42 -13.30
N VAL A 90 -18.97 -30.52 -13.63
CA VAL A 90 -18.81 -29.07 -13.47
C VAL A 90 -19.61 -28.63 -12.26
N THR A 91 -18.91 -28.06 -11.31
CA THR A 91 -19.53 -27.38 -10.17
C THR A 91 -19.66 -25.89 -10.51
N TYR A 92 -20.88 -25.43 -10.80
CA TYR A 92 -21.18 -24.03 -11.02
C TYR A 92 -21.50 -23.35 -9.69
N LYS A 93 -20.94 -22.18 -9.50
CA LYS A 93 -21.24 -21.26 -8.40
C LYS A 93 -21.82 -19.99 -8.98
N TYR A 94 -23.12 -19.77 -8.82
CA TYR A 94 -23.83 -18.60 -9.33
C TYR A 94 -23.73 -17.45 -8.34
N ALA A 95 -23.46 -16.25 -8.84
CA ALA A 95 -23.56 -15.03 -8.07
C ALA A 95 -25.00 -14.76 -7.69
N THR A 96 -25.22 -14.23 -6.49
CA THR A 96 -26.53 -13.80 -6.00
C THR A 96 -26.45 -12.36 -5.52
N ALA A 97 -27.57 -11.74 -5.20
CA ALA A 97 -27.60 -10.40 -4.64
C ALA A 97 -26.78 -10.29 -3.34
N THR A 98 -26.73 -11.38 -2.56
CA THR A 98 -26.00 -11.45 -1.29
C THR A 98 -24.64 -12.13 -1.40
N TYR A 99 -24.29 -12.68 -2.57
CA TYR A 99 -22.99 -13.30 -2.82
C TYR A 99 -22.47 -12.90 -4.21
N PRO A 100 -21.93 -11.68 -4.36
CA PRO A 100 -21.35 -11.23 -5.62
C PRO A 100 -20.04 -11.93 -5.92
N ILE A 101 -19.80 -12.17 -7.22
CA ILE A 101 -18.54 -12.68 -7.75
C ILE A 101 -18.02 -11.63 -8.74
N PHE A 102 -16.78 -11.21 -8.52
CA PHE A 102 -16.12 -10.24 -9.38
C PHE A 102 -15.02 -10.91 -10.19
N MET A 103 -14.83 -10.40 -11.40
CA MET A 103 -13.76 -10.80 -12.29
C MET A 103 -12.94 -9.58 -12.69
N ARG A 104 -11.62 -9.69 -12.65
CA ARG A 104 -10.74 -8.67 -13.23
C ARG A 104 -9.92 -9.28 -14.35
N GLU A 105 -9.97 -8.65 -15.53
CA GLU A 105 -9.10 -9.01 -16.64
C GLU A 105 -7.73 -8.33 -16.45
N CYS A 106 -6.64 -9.10 -16.63
CA CYS A 106 -5.28 -8.64 -16.51
C CYS A 106 -4.54 -8.91 -17.83
N LEU A 107 -4.20 -7.85 -18.55
CA LEU A 107 -3.48 -7.92 -19.81
C LEU A 107 -1.98 -8.04 -19.55
N VAL A 108 -1.37 -9.20 -19.87
CA VAL A 108 0.06 -9.45 -19.70
C VAL A 108 0.84 -8.93 -20.90
N LYS A 109 0.37 -9.25 -22.11
CA LYS A 109 0.96 -8.80 -23.37
C LYS A 109 -0.16 -8.42 -24.34
N PRO A 110 -0.08 -7.23 -24.98
CA PRO A 110 -0.99 -6.88 -26.06
C PRO A 110 -0.74 -7.78 -27.28
N ALA A 111 -1.70 -7.86 -28.17
CA ALA A 111 -1.51 -8.54 -29.46
C ALA A 111 -0.47 -7.77 -30.31
N GLU A 112 0.46 -8.50 -30.93
CA GLU A 112 1.47 -7.95 -31.84
C GLU A 112 1.53 -8.80 -33.12
N GLY A 113 1.11 -8.24 -34.24
CA GLY A 113 1.00 -8.97 -35.50
C GLY A 113 0.15 -10.21 -35.35
N ASP A 114 0.69 -11.38 -35.69
CA ASP A 114 0.01 -12.68 -35.54
C ASP A 114 0.07 -13.29 -34.13
N THR A 115 0.77 -12.61 -33.18
CA THR A 115 0.87 -13.09 -31.80
C THR A 115 -0.37 -12.66 -31.02
N PRO A 116 -1.17 -13.61 -30.50
CA PRO A 116 -2.39 -13.26 -29.74
C PRO A 116 -2.03 -12.58 -28.42
N GLU A 117 -2.95 -11.78 -27.93
CA GLU A 117 -2.83 -11.18 -26.60
C GLU A 117 -2.73 -12.27 -25.51
N VAL A 118 -1.93 -11.99 -24.48
CA VAL A 118 -1.81 -12.87 -23.31
C VAL A 118 -2.49 -12.18 -22.13
N LYS A 119 -3.52 -12.80 -21.63
CA LYS A 119 -4.29 -12.30 -20.49
C LYS A 119 -4.68 -13.40 -19.51
N PHE A 120 -4.96 -13.01 -18.30
CA PHE A 120 -5.57 -13.88 -17.29
C PHE A 120 -6.67 -13.14 -16.54
N TYR A 121 -7.51 -13.89 -15.85
CA TYR A 121 -8.56 -13.33 -15.00
C TYR A 121 -8.29 -13.62 -13.54
N LYS A 122 -8.45 -12.59 -12.70
CA LYS A 122 -8.52 -12.70 -11.26
C LYS A 122 -9.99 -12.78 -10.85
N ILE A 123 -10.34 -13.81 -10.09
CA ILE A 123 -11.68 -14.03 -9.56
C ILE A 123 -11.67 -13.57 -8.10
N TYR A 124 -12.62 -12.75 -7.71
CA TYR A 124 -12.75 -12.22 -6.35
C TYR A 124 -14.13 -12.51 -5.77
N GLU A 125 -14.17 -13.30 -4.72
CA GLU A 125 -15.35 -13.65 -3.95
C GLU A 125 -15.27 -13.02 -2.55
N PRO A 126 -15.65 -11.74 -2.33
CA PRO A 126 -15.45 -11.02 -1.07
C PRO A 126 -16.08 -11.69 0.14
N LEU A 127 -17.18 -12.42 -0.06
CA LEU A 127 -17.96 -13.06 0.98
C LEU A 127 -17.68 -14.57 1.12
N ASN A 128 -16.64 -15.09 0.43
CA ASN A 128 -16.22 -16.47 0.63
C ASN A 128 -15.80 -16.66 2.11
N PRO A 129 -16.42 -17.59 2.84
CA PRO A 129 -16.12 -17.84 4.25
C PRO A 129 -14.66 -18.27 4.46
N ASP A 130 -14.13 -19.03 3.50
CA ASP A 130 -12.72 -19.39 3.49
C ASP A 130 -11.90 -18.26 2.85
N LYS A 131 -11.13 -17.55 3.68
CA LYS A 131 -10.29 -16.43 3.25
C LYS A 131 -9.26 -16.82 2.19
N GLN A 132 -8.81 -18.06 2.22
CA GLN A 132 -7.82 -18.61 1.29
C GLN A 132 -8.38 -18.65 -0.15
N TRP A 133 -9.69 -18.85 -0.30
CA TRP A 133 -10.37 -18.95 -1.59
C TRP A 133 -11.09 -17.68 -2.04
N ARG A 134 -10.88 -16.56 -1.34
CA ARG A 134 -11.45 -15.27 -1.78
C ARG A 134 -10.88 -14.78 -3.09
N PHE A 135 -9.65 -15.20 -3.41
CA PHE A 135 -9.00 -14.91 -4.68
C PHE A 135 -8.59 -16.19 -5.38
N SER A 136 -8.90 -16.29 -6.64
CA SER A 136 -8.41 -17.35 -7.52
C SER A 136 -8.13 -16.79 -8.92
N TYR A 137 -7.49 -17.57 -9.76
CA TYR A 137 -7.05 -17.13 -11.08
C TYR A 137 -7.43 -18.15 -12.15
N THR A 138 -7.63 -17.69 -13.39
CA THR A 138 -7.84 -18.54 -14.57
C THR A 138 -7.12 -17.94 -15.78
N PRO A 139 -6.47 -18.74 -16.66
CA PRO A 139 -6.31 -20.19 -16.55
C PRO A 139 -5.47 -20.64 -15.36
N GLU A 140 -5.52 -21.92 -15.02
CA GLU A 140 -4.68 -22.49 -13.95
C GLU A 140 -3.18 -22.37 -14.28
N GLY A 141 -2.34 -22.28 -13.23
CA GLY A 141 -0.89 -22.17 -13.39
C GLY A 141 -0.36 -20.75 -13.62
N VAL A 142 -1.23 -19.76 -13.77
CA VAL A 142 -0.81 -18.36 -13.84
C VAL A 142 -0.15 -17.94 -12.53
N LYS A 143 1.04 -17.32 -12.65
CA LYS A 143 1.79 -16.77 -11.52
C LYS A 143 1.71 -15.23 -11.51
N PRO A 144 0.65 -14.64 -10.95
CA PRO A 144 0.43 -13.19 -11.03
C PRO A 144 1.33 -12.36 -10.09
N LYS A 145 2.28 -12.99 -9.40
CA LYS A 145 3.12 -12.31 -8.40
C LYS A 145 3.91 -11.15 -8.99
N ASP A 146 4.39 -11.30 -10.22
CA ASP A 146 5.26 -10.32 -10.88
C ASP A 146 4.47 -9.35 -11.78
N TYR A 147 3.13 -9.47 -11.79
CA TYR A 147 2.28 -8.60 -12.57
C TYR A 147 2.00 -7.28 -11.82
N ILE A 148 2.37 -6.16 -12.45
CA ILE A 148 2.10 -4.82 -11.93
C ILE A 148 0.75 -4.37 -12.47
N ASN A 149 -0.25 -4.39 -11.61
CA ASN A 149 -1.59 -3.93 -11.95
C ASN A 149 -1.59 -2.40 -12.13
N GLY A 150 -2.36 -1.92 -13.11
CA GLY A 150 -2.46 -0.49 -13.42
C GLY A 150 -1.35 0.04 -14.35
N LEU A 151 -0.27 -0.71 -14.58
CA LEU A 151 0.83 -0.24 -15.43
C LEU A 151 0.45 -0.16 -16.91
N SER A 152 -0.34 -1.12 -17.42
CA SER A 152 -0.87 -1.09 -18.80
C SER A 152 -1.78 0.11 -19.02
N GLU A 153 -2.65 0.38 -18.06
CA GLU A 153 -3.57 1.50 -18.05
C GLU A 153 -2.84 2.85 -17.98
N LEU A 154 -1.79 2.91 -17.14
CA LEU A 154 -0.91 4.09 -17.07
C LEU A 154 -0.21 4.37 -18.40
N LYS A 155 0.32 3.33 -19.05
CA LYS A 155 0.96 3.44 -20.38
C LYS A 155 -0.03 3.89 -21.46
N ALA A 156 -1.26 3.38 -21.43
CA ALA A 156 -2.31 3.80 -22.35
C ALA A 156 -2.65 5.28 -22.15
N LEU A 157 -2.86 5.71 -20.92
CA LEU A 157 -3.14 7.11 -20.57
C LEU A 157 -2.00 8.04 -20.98
N TYR A 158 -0.74 7.62 -20.78
CA TYR A 158 0.43 8.40 -21.20
C TYR A 158 0.46 8.62 -22.71
N ARG A 159 0.16 7.58 -23.51
CA ARG A 159 0.11 7.68 -24.98
C ARG A 159 -1.03 8.59 -25.44
N GLU A 160 -2.21 8.43 -24.85
CA GLU A 160 -3.36 9.27 -25.14
C GLU A 160 -3.09 10.75 -24.83
N PHE A 161 -2.53 11.01 -23.63
CA PHE A 161 -2.12 12.34 -23.20
C PHE A 161 -1.16 12.97 -24.20
N ASN A 162 -0.06 12.29 -24.55
CA ASN A 162 0.94 12.83 -25.47
C ASN A 162 0.43 12.99 -26.90
N SER A 163 -0.44 12.08 -27.38
CA SER A 163 -1.09 12.23 -28.68
C SER A 163 -1.94 13.50 -28.75
N ARG A 164 -2.69 13.80 -27.69
CA ARG A 164 -3.49 15.03 -27.59
C ARG A 164 -2.63 16.28 -27.49
N GLU A 165 -1.59 16.25 -26.66
CA GLU A 165 -0.67 17.38 -26.48
C GLU A 165 0.15 17.65 -27.77
N GLU A 166 0.59 16.61 -28.48
CA GLU A 166 1.27 16.74 -29.78
C GLU A 166 0.35 17.38 -30.83
N ALA A 167 -0.90 16.91 -30.89
CA ALA A 167 -1.90 17.50 -31.80
C ALA A 167 -2.16 18.99 -31.47
N ALA A 168 -2.20 19.35 -30.19
CA ALA A 168 -2.32 20.75 -29.77
C ALA A 168 -1.08 21.56 -30.09
N PHE A 169 0.11 21.01 -29.85
CA PHE A 169 1.39 21.66 -30.17
C PHE A 169 1.53 21.96 -31.67
N LYS A 170 1.16 21.02 -32.54
CA LYS A 170 1.25 21.16 -34.01
C LYS A 170 0.19 22.08 -34.62
N LYS A 171 -0.89 22.40 -33.89
CA LYS A 171 -1.87 23.43 -34.33
C LYS A 171 -1.27 24.82 -34.44
N ASN A 172 -0.18 25.12 -33.72
CA ASN A 172 0.53 26.37 -33.84
C ASN A 172 1.46 26.30 -35.08
N PRO A 173 1.28 27.14 -36.10
CA PRO A 173 2.10 27.11 -37.31
C PRO A 173 3.61 27.23 -37.08
N ALA A 174 4.03 27.94 -36.03
CA ALA A 174 5.43 28.08 -35.64
C ALA A 174 6.06 26.77 -35.15
N ASN A 175 5.25 25.78 -34.85
CA ASN A 175 5.66 24.48 -34.31
C ASN A 175 5.37 23.30 -35.26
N ALA A 176 4.74 23.55 -36.42
CA ALA A 176 4.27 22.50 -37.32
C ALA A 176 5.38 21.51 -37.75
N GLU A 177 6.58 22.01 -37.97
CA GLU A 177 7.75 21.20 -38.36
C GLU A 177 8.68 20.85 -37.19
N LYS A 178 8.41 21.34 -35.97
CA LYS A 178 9.25 21.07 -34.80
C LYS A 178 8.92 19.70 -34.21
N PRO A 179 9.92 18.93 -33.72
CA PRO A 179 9.67 17.71 -33.02
C PRO A 179 8.95 18.03 -31.69
N TYR A 180 7.89 17.27 -31.42
CA TYR A 180 7.23 17.28 -30.11
C TYR A 180 8.07 16.49 -29.10
N LYS A 181 8.22 17.01 -27.90
CA LYS A 181 8.86 16.30 -26.80
C LYS A 181 7.77 15.78 -25.88
N GLU A 182 7.68 14.47 -25.77
CA GLU A 182 6.74 13.81 -24.85
C GLU A 182 6.90 14.33 -23.41
N GLN A 183 5.77 14.50 -22.74
CA GLN A 183 5.68 14.97 -21.37
C GLN A 183 5.16 13.83 -20.49
N LYS A 184 5.66 13.76 -19.27
CA LYS A 184 5.16 12.81 -18.29
C LYS A 184 3.80 13.25 -17.74
N LEU A 185 3.02 12.26 -17.33
CA LEU A 185 1.84 12.51 -16.49
C LEU A 185 2.30 13.06 -15.13
N GLN A 186 1.44 13.81 -14.47
CA GLN A 186 1.82 14.46 -13.21
C GLN A 186 2.12 13.42 -12.12
N GLU A 187 1.24 12.42 -11.95
CA GLU A 187 1.32 11.52 -10.79
C GLU A 187 0.70 10.15 -11.04
N ALA A 188 1.19 9.16 -10.29
CA ALA A 188 0.55 7.86 -10.08
C ALA A 188 0.66 7.44 -8.61
N PHE A 189 -0.17 6.46 -8.20
CA PHE A 189 -0.32 6.07 -6.80
C PHE A 189 -0.15 4.57 -6.63
N ILE A 190 0.82 4.16 -5.81
CA ILE A 190 0.94 2.78 -5.35
C ILE A 190 -0.09 2.59 -4.23
N CYS A 191 -0.99 1.63 -4.42
CA CYS A 191 -2.07 1.28 -3.50
C CYS A 191 -1.81 -0.08 -2.86
N SER A 192 -2.29 -0.29 -1.63
CA SER A 192 -2.13 -1.55 -0.91
C SER A 192 -2.90 -2.71 -1.54
N GLY A 193 -4.00 -2.41 -2.26
CA GLY A 193 -4.82 -3.43 -2.90
C GLY A 193 -5.78 -2.89 -3.94
N GLU A 194 -6.56 -3.81 -4.54
CA GLU A 194 -7.47 -3.50 -5.65
C GLU A 194 -8.56 -2.49 -5.29
N ARG A 195 -9.11 -2.59 -4.08
CA ARG A 195 -10.19 -1.71 -3.64
C ARG A 195 -9.69 -0.29 -3.39
N ASP A 196 -8.46 -0.16 -2.87
CA ASP A 196 -7.82 1.14 -2.74
C ASP A 196 -7.54 1.75 -4.11
N ALA A 197 -7.07 0.91 -5.05
CA ALA A 197 -6.85 1.33 -6.44
C ALA A 197 -8.13 1.85 -7.12
N LEU A 198 -9.26 1.16 -6.91
CA LEU A 198 -10.56 1.64 -7.41
C LEU A 198 -10.99 2.96 -6.75
N CYS A 199 -10.71 3.15 -5.46
CA CYS A 199 -10.95 4.41 -4.78
C CYS A 199 -10.08 5.54 -5.35
N VAL A 200 -8.79 5.30 -5.59
CA VAL A 200 -7.87 6.26 -6.25
C VAL A 200 -8.38 6.59 -7.66
N LYS A 201 -8.81 5.58 -8.45
CA LYS A 201 -9.38 5.79 -9.77
C LYS A 201 -10.64 6.63 -9.74
N SER A 202 -11.52 6.43 -8.74
CA SER A 202 -12.75 7.20 -8.57
C SER A 202 -12.53 8.70 -8.27
N LEU A 203 -11.32 9.04 -7.86
CA LEU A 203 -10.88 10.43 -7.66
C LEU A 203 -10.24 11.04 -8.91
N GLY A 204 -10.11 10.26 -10.01
CA GLY A 204 -9.53 10.70 -11.28
C GLY A 204 -8.03 10.45 -11.42
N PHE A 205 -7.40 9.71 -10.50
CA PHE A 205 -5.97 9.44 -10.52
C PHE A 205 -5.62 8.07 -11.12
N SER A 206 -4.33 7.82 -11.33
CA SER A 206 -3.79 6.57 -11.89
C SER A 206 -3.24 5.68 -10.78
N PRO A 207 -3.96 4.59 -10.40
CA PRO A 207 -3.48 3.65 -9.42
C PRO A 207 -2.55 2.59 -10.01
N ILE A 208 -1.60 2.14 -9.20
CA ILE A 208 -0.75 0.96 -9.42
C ILE A 208 -0.82 0.11 -8.15
N TRP A 209 -0.88 -1.22 -8.29
CA TRP A 209 -0.87 -2.11 -7.12
C TRP A 209 -0.32 -3.49 -7.47
N PHE A 210 0.00 -4.28 -6.44
CA PHE A 210 0.61 -5.59 -6.57
C PHE A 210 -0.32 -6.68 -6.05
N ASN A 211 -0.21 -7.89 -6.60
CA ASN A 211 -1.06 -9.03 -6.20
C ASN A 211 -0.63 -9.70 -4.88
N SER A 212 0.46 -9.26 -4.28
CA SER A 212 0.97 -9.81 -3.03
C SER A 212 1.52 -8.72 -2.14
N GLU A 213 1.15 -8.73 -0.86
CA GLU A 213 1.75 -7.86 0.17
C GLU A 213 3.27 -8.09 0.34
N THR A 214 3.76 -9.25 -0.11
CA THR A 214 5.19 -9.60 -0.07
C THR A 214 5.96 -9.17 -1.32
N TYR A 215 5.28 -8.57 -2.31
CA TYR A 215 5.95 -8.07 -3.51
C TYR A 215 6.94 -6.96 -3.14
N LYS A 216 8.14 -7.06 -3.69
CA LYS A 216 9.17 -6.02 -3.54
C LYS A 216 9.39 -5.36 -4.90
N LEU A 217 8.95 -4.12 -5.03
CA LEU A 217 9.18 -3.31 -6.22
C LEU A 217 10.68 -3.35 -6.59
N SER A 218 10.98 -3.81 -7.80
CA SER A 218 12.36 -3.85 -8.29
C SER A 218 12.83 -2.48 -8.78
N GLU A 219 14.14 -2.27 -8.87
CA GLU A 219 14.73 -1.07 -9.49
C GLU A 219 14.28 -0.90 -10.95
N GLN A 220 14.14 -2.00 -11.66
CA GLN A 220 13.70 -1.99 -13.05
C GLN A 220 12.24 -1.56 -13.16
N ASP A 221 11.36 -2.10 -12.33
CA ASP A 221 9.94 -1.74 -12.33
C ASP A 221 9.73 -0.29 -11.90
N TYR A 222 10.47 0.17 -10.87
CA TYR A 222 10.45 1.56 -10.46
C TYR A 222 10.85 2.50 -11.60
N LYS A 223 11.98 2.21 -12.27
CA LYS A 223 12.43 2.99 -13.42
C LYS A 223 11.44 2.94 -14.59
N GLU A 224 10.81 1.79 -14.80
CA GLU A 224 9.77 1.66 -15.83
C GLU A 224 8.56 2.57 -15.53
N ILE A 225 8.04 2.56 -14.30
CA ILE A 225 6.93 3.43 -13.88
C ILE A 225 7.31 4.90 -14.03
N MET A 226 8.51 5.27 -13.56
CA MET A 226 9.00 6.65 -13.58
C MET A 226 9.28 7.21 -14.99
N LYS A 227 9.20 6.39 -16.05
CA LYS A 227 9.19 6.91 -17.43
C LYS A 227 7.93 7.69 -17.75
N TYR A 228 6.81 7.34 -17.10
CA TYR A 228 5.47 7.83 -17.46
C TYR A 228 4.94 8.92 -16.53
N VAL A 229 5.53 9.08 -15.32
CA VAL A 229 5.05 10.03 -14.30
C VAL A 229 6.18 10.89 -13.74
N GLU A 230 5.84 12.12 -13.30
CA GLU A 230 6.77 12.99 -12.59
C GLU A 230 6.89 12.60 -11.12
N VAL A 231 5.76 12.30 -10.47
CA VAL A 231 5.70 11.96 -9.05
C VAL A 231 5.01 10.61 -8.86
N LEU A 232 5.63 9.76 -8.05
CA LEU A 232 5.04 8.50 -7.62
C LEU A 232 4.70 8.58 -6.13
N TYR A 233 3.42 8.43 -5.82
CA TYR A 233 2.93 8.37 -4.44
C TYR A 233 2.80 6.92 -3.98
N ASN A 234 2.89 6.70 -2.67
CA ASN A 234 2.59 5.43 -2.02
C ASN A 234 1.58 5.66 -0.90
N ILE A 235 0.52 4.85 -0.86
CA ILE A 235 -0.52 4.89 0.17
C ILE A 235 -0.52 3.54 0.91
N PRO A 236 0.33 3.36 1.93
CA PRO A 236 0.36 2.12 2.70
C PRO A 236 -0.79 2.06 3.71
N ASP A 237 -1.19 0.85 4.08
CA ASP A 237 -2.05 0.63 5.25
C ASP A 237 -1.39 1.18 6.52
N ILE A 238 -2.20 1.57 7.52
CA ILE A 238 -1.67 2.07 8.80
C ILE A 238 -1.53 0.99 9.86
N ASP A 239 -1.79 -0.26 9.53
CA ASP A 239 -1.45 -1.36 10.43
C ASP A 239 0.08 -1.59 10.48
N THR A 240 0.53 -2.45 11.39
CA THR A 240 1.97 -2.68 11.60
C THR A 240 2.67 -3.13 10.31
N THR A 241 2.06 -4.06 9.57
CA THR A 241 2.63 -4.57 8.30
C THR A 241 2.74 -3.46 7.26
N GLY A 242 1.67 -2.68 7.05
CA GLY A 242 1.66 -1.58 6.11
C GLY A 242 2.67 -0.48 6.46
N ARG A 243 2.82 -0.16 7.76
CA ARG A 243 3.85 0.80 8.21
C ARG A 243 5.27 0.32 7.93
N VAL A 244 5.57 -0.94 8.23
CA VAL A 244 6.89 -1.52 7.96
C VAL A 244 7.17 -1.52 6.46
N LYS A 245 6.23 -2.00 5.64
CA LYS A 245 6.39 -2.05 4.17
C LYS A 245 6.46 -0.67 3.53
N GLY A 246 5.63 0.27 3.99
CA GLY A 246 5.68 1.66 3.55
C GLY A 246 7.03 2.32 3.87
N THR A 247 7.58 2.07 5.06
CA THR A 247 8.91 2.55 5.46
C THR A 247 10.02 1.94 4.62
N GLU A 248 9.99 0.61 4.41
CA GLU A 248 10.96 -0.10 3.54
C GLU A 248 10.94 0.47 2.11
N LEU A 249 9.76 0.72 1.56
CA LEU A 249 9.60 1.28 0.22
C LEU A 249 10.13 2.71 0.13
N ALA A 250 9.79 3.57 1.09
CA ALA A 250 10.23 4.96 1.15
C ALA A 250 11.76 5.09 1.29
N LEU A 251 12.39 4.23 2.09
CA LEU A 251 13.85 4.24 2.26
C LEU A 251 14.58 3.64 1.07
N ARG A 252 13.95 2.71 0.34
CA ARG A 252 14.53 2.10 -0.87
C ARG A 252 14.45 3.03 -2.06
N PHE A 253 13.34 3.71 -2.24
CA PHE A 253 13.09 4.66 -3.35
C PHE A 253 12.78 6.03 -2.77
N ILE A 254 13.82 6.75 -2.41
CA ILE A 254 13.75 8.00 -1.64
C ILE A 254 12.96 9.13 -2.30
N ASP A 255 12.71 9.06 -3.61
CA ASP A 255 11.89 10.02 -4.36
C ASP A 255 10.39 9.71 -4.30
N ILE A 256 9.97 8.54 -3.76
CA ILE A 256 8.55 8.22 -3.60
C ILE A 256 7.96 9.05 -2.45
N HIS A 257 6.84 9.71 -2.74
CA HIS A 257 6.09 10.48 -1.75
C HIS A 257 5.12 9.58 -1.00
N THR A 258 5.36 9.33 0.29
CA THR A 258 4.46 8.47 1.08
C THR A 258 3.36 9.28 1.73
N ILE A 259 2.12 8.88 1.48
CA ILE A 259 0.91 9.40 2.11
C ILE A 259 0.58 8.50 3.30
N TRP A 260 0.91 8.93 4.51
CA TRP A 260 0.50 8.23 5.71
C TRP A 260 -0.93 8.59 6.07
N LEU A 261 -1.81 7.59 6.08
CA LEU A 261 -3.19 7.80 6.53
C LEU A 261 -3.20 8.26 8.00
N PRO A 262 -4.14 9.14 8.37
CA PRO A 262 -4.16 9.73 9.72
C PRO A 262 -4.48 8.67 10.78
N ALA A 263 -3.79 8.76 11.92
CA ALA A 263 -3.91 7.80 13.01
C ALA A 263 -5.34 7.67 13.58
N TRP A 264 -6.11 8.77 13.53
CA TRP A 264 -7.51 8.75 13.98
C TRP A 264 -8.39 7.74 13.23
N LEU A 265 -7.98 7.31 12.02
CA LEU A 265 -8.73 6.31 11.25
C LEU A 265 -8.91 5.01 12.05
N THR A 266 -7.93 4.61 12.85
CA THR A 266 -7.99 3.40 13.67
C THR A 266 -8.97 3.47 14.84
N THR A 267 -9.43 4.68 15.22
CA THR A 267 -10.45 4.85 16.26
C THR A 267 -11.84 4.47 15.76
N TYR A 268 -12.06 4.50 14.44
CA TYR A 268 -13.30 4.06 13.80
C TYR A 268 -13.26 2.56 13.50
N ARG A 269 -14.41 1.92 13.62
CA ARG A 269 -14.56 0.49 13.35
C ARG A 269 -15.29 0.26 12.02
N ASP A 270 -14.91 -0.81 11.32
CA ASP A 270 -15.68 -1.31 10.18
C ASP A 270 -16.95 -2.03 10.66
N GLN A 271 -17.79 -2.49 9.72
CA GLN A 271 -19.02 -3.24 10.02
C GLN A 271 -18.77 -4.56 10.79
N ARG A 272 -17.54 -5.07 10.80
CA ARG A 272 -17.11 -6.27 11.52
C ARG A 272 -16.49 -5.94 12.88
N GLY A 273 -16.54 -4.69 13.32
CA GLY A 273 -15.94 -4.22 14.57
C GLY A 273 -14.40 -4.11 14.55
N LYS A 274 -13.74 -4.26 13.39
CA LYS A 274 -12.29 -4.13 13.27
C LYS A 274 -11.85 -2.66 13.07
N PRO A 275 -10.68 -2.26 13.60
CA PRO A 275 -10.14 -0.93 13.31
C PRO A 275 -9.99 -0.72 11.81
N ARG A 276 -10.38 0.47 11.36
CA ARG A 276 -10.17 0.90 9.97
C ARG A 276 -8.68 1.17 9.74
N LYS A 277 -8.16 0.85 8.55
CA LYS A 277 -6.71 0.84 8.32
C LYS A 277 -6.24 1.19 6.92
N ASP A 278 -7.08 1.04 5.90
CA ASP A 278 -6.73 1.19 4.50
C ASP A 278 -7.30 2.47 3.87
N PHE A 279 -6.89 2.77 2.64
CA PHE A 279 -7.34 3.96 1.94
C PHE A 279 -8.85 3.92 1.63
N ARG A 280 -9.39 2.74 1.31
CA ARG A 280 -10.83 2.57 1.14
C ARG A 280 -11.59 2.94 2.41
N ASP A 281 -11.09 2.53 3.57
CA ASP A 281 -11.66 2.88 4.88
C ASP A 281 -11.64 4.40 5.11
N PHE A 282 -10.57 5.09 4.72
CA PHE A 282 -10.50 6.54 4.75
C PHE A 282 -11.56 7.17 3.86
N MET A 283 -11.70 6.67 2.62
CA MET A 283 -12.69 7.16 1.65
C MET A 283 -14.14 6.92 2.09
N GLU A 284 -14.42 5.92 2.91
CA GLU A 284 -15.76 5.73 3.51
C GLU A 284 -16.13 6.85 4.49
N LEU A 285 -15.16 7.44 5.16
CA LEU A 285 -15.36 8.51 6.14
C LEU A 285 -15.15 9.91 5.56
N ARG A 286 -14.29 10.04 4.55
CA ARG A 286 -13.85 11.28 3.93
C ARG A 286 -13.80 11.11 2.41
N SER A 287 -14.94 11.21 1.76
CA SER A 287 -15.09 10.87 0.35
C SER A 287 -14.91 12.03 -0.65
N LYS A 288 -14.62 13.24 -0.17
CA LYS A 288 -14.45 14.42 -1.04
C LYS A 288 -13.05 14.42 -1.67
N ASN A 289 -12.94 14.90 -2.91
CA ASN A 289 -11.64 15.09 -3.57
C ASN A 289 -10.71 16.02 -2.78
N GLU A 290 -11.28 17.00 -2.08
CA GLU A 290 -10.54 17.93 -1.23
C GLU A 290 -9.85 17.21 -0.06
N ASP A 291 -10.53 16.26 0.60
CA ASP A 291 -9.96 15.48 1.70
C ASP A 291 -8.70 14.72 1.23
N PHE A 292 -8.75 14.15 0.03
CA PHE A 292 -7.60 13.44 -0.54
C PHE A 292 -6.47 14.40 -0.95
N ARG A 293 -6.80 15.51 -1.59
CA ARG A 293 -5.80 16.54 -1.93
C ARG A 293 -5.09 17.07 -0.70
N ASN A 294 -5.82 17.26 0.40
CA ASN A 294 -5.22 17.65 1.68
C ASN A 294 -4.25 16.58 2.21
N LEU A 295 -4.57 15.30 2.06
CA LEU A 295 -3.61 14.22 2.39
C LEU A 295 -2.37 14.27 1.49
N MET A 296 -2.54 14.52 0.20
CA MET A 296 -1.41 14.63 -0.75
C MET A 296 -0.44 15.75 -0.36
N THR A 297 -0.94 16.87 0.20
CA THR A 297 -0.06 17.97 0.67
C THR A 297 0.83 17.57 1.85
N LEU A 298 0.46 16.52 2.57
CA LEU A 298 1.23 15.97 3.70
C LEU A 298 2.20 14.86 3.28
N ALA A 299 2.17 14.45 2.01
CA ALA A 299 3.06 13.42 1.50
C ALA A 299 4.49 13.94 1.40
N MET A 300 5.42 13.15 1.91
CA MET A 300 6.85 13.50 1.90
C MET A 300 7.69 12.40 1.28
N PRO A 301 8.72 12.76 0.46
CA PRO A 301 9.77 11.85 0.06
C PRO A 301 10.81 11.69 1.16
N ALA A 302 11.47 10.54 1.21
CA ALA A 302 12.62 10.37 2.09
C ALA A 302 13.87 11.13 1.62
N LYS A 303 13.89 11.58 0.38
CA LYS A 303 14.92 12.46 -0.18
C LYS A 303 14.79 13.86 0.44
N PHE A 304 15.77 14.23 1.22
CA PHE A 304 15.77 15.46 2.01
C PHE A 304 16.59 16.61 1.39
N TRP A 305 16.93 16.52 0.13
CA TRP A 305 17.57 17.62 -0.62
C TRP A 305 16.91 17.82 -1.97
N TYR A 306 16.99 19.04 -2.42
CA TYR A 306 16.57 19.41 -3.78
C TYR A 306 17.64 20.25 -4.45
N SER A 307 17.61 20.27 -5.78
CA SER A 307 18.54 21.00 -6.61
C SER A 307 17.76 21.93 -7.53
N LYS A 308 18.14 23.18 -7.57
CA LYS A 308 17.57 24.19 -8.45
C LYS A 308 18.65 24.78 -9.35
N PHE A 309 18.41 24.80 -10.65
CA PHE A 309 19.33 25.44 -11.56
C PHE A 309 19.22 26.97 -11.42
N ASN A 310 20.34 27.62 -11.19
CA ASN A 310 20.44 29.07 -11.11
C ASN A 310 20.88 29.60 -12.45
N GLU A 311 19.97 30.26 -13.18
CA GLU A 311 20.21 30.80 -14.52
C GLU A 311 21.28 31.89 -14.54
N LYS A 312 21.41 32.65 -13.44
CA LYS A 312 22.40 33.77 -13.35
C LYS A 312 23.82 33.23 -13.18
N SER A 313 24.01 32.26 -12.31
CA SER A 313 25.33 31.65 -12.07
C SER A 313 25.63 30.48 -13.01
N ARG A 314 24.64 29.97 -13.75
CA ARG A 314 24.68 28.75 -14.58
C ARG A 314 25.17 27.53 -13.80
N GLN A 315 24.80 27.44 -12.50
CA GLN A 315 25.18 26.37 -11.59
C GLN A 315 23.94 25.79 -10.91
N TRP A 316 24.09 24.58 -10.39
CA TRP A 316 23.07 23.96 -9.59
C TRP A 316 23.25 24.36 -8.11
N ASP A 317 22.26 25.03 -7.56
CA ASP A 317 22.15 25.30 -6.14
C ASP A 317 21.46 24.11 -5.45
N HIS A 318 22.11 23.56 -4.43
CA HIS A 318 21.61 22.43 -3.64
C HIS A 318 21.19 22.90 -2.25
N ASN A 319 20.03 22.47 -1.78
CA ASN A 319 19.51 22.84 -0.48
C ASN A 319 18.94 21.63 0.25
N ILE A 320 18.97 21.64 1.58
CA ILE A 320 18.32 20.65 2.43
C ILE A 320 16.91 21.14 2.79
N ASP A 321 15.92 20.28 2.55
CA ASP A 321 14.58 20.41 3.07
C ASP A 321 14.55 19.86 4.52
N ALA A 322 14.20 20.70 5.48
CA ALA A 322 14.26 20.35 6.89
C ALA A 322 13.17 19.32 7.25
N ASP A 323 11.96 19.47 6.72
CA ASP A 323 10.85 18.56 7.00
C ASP A 323 11.13 17.17 6.43
N CYS A 324 11.61 17.10 5.20
CA CYS A 324 12.03 15.84 4.57
C CYS A 324 13.24 15.21 5.31
N LEU A 325 14.18 16.02 5.84
CA LEU A 325 15.28 15.52 6.66
C LEU A 325 14.77 14.88 7.96
N HIS A 326 13.89 15.54 8.67
CA HIS A 326 13.28 14.99 9.89
C HIS A 326 12.43 13.74 9.56
N TYR A 327 11.72 13.74 8.45
CA TYR A 327 11.00 12.56 7.96
C TYR A 327 11.95 11.40 7.67
N PHE A 328 13.07 11.63 6.95
CA PHE A 328 14.09 10.63 6.69
C PHE A 328 14.68 10.05 7.98
N LEU A 329 14.98 10.91 8.95
CA LEU A 329 15.49 10.49 10.27
C LEU A 329 14.48 9.63 11.02
N ARG A 330 13.22 10.04 11.03
CA ARG A 330 12.11 9.27 11.62
C ARG A 330 11.96 7.88 10.99
N LEU A 331 12.02 7.78 9.66
CA LEU A 331 11.98 6.49 8.96
C LEU A 331 13.14 5.56 9.35
N ASN A 332 14.29 6.14 9.74
CA ASN A 332 15.46 5.42 10.23
C ASN A 332 15.49 5.21 11.75
N GLY A 333 14.36 5.51 12.41
CA GLY A 333 14.14 5.28 13.84
C GLY A 333 14.74 6.33 14.77
N PHE A 334 15.12 7.52 14.29
CA PHE A 334 15.62 8.62 15.12
C PHE A 334 14.49 9.47 15.67
N TYR A 335 14.47 9.65 16.99
CA TYR A 335 13.47 10.41 17.74
C TYR A 335 14.12 11.15 18.90
N SER A 336 13.40 12.11 19.48
CA SER A 336 13.64 12.61 20.83
C SER A 336 12.74 11.89 21.83
N LEU A 337 13.28 11.64 23.03
CA LEU A 337 12.51 11.03 24.11
C LEU A 337 12.03 12.13 25.05
N HIS A 338 10.74 12.11 25.38
CA HIS A 338 10.17 12.96 26.41
C HIS A 338 10.78 12.64 27.77
N ASP A 339 11.30 13.63 28.48
CA ASP A 339 11.82 13.49 29.83
C ASP A 339 11.44 14.71 30.66
N GLU A 340 10.37 14.58 31.43
CA GLU A 340 9.86 15.63 32.32
C GLU A 340 10.88 16.13 33.34
N ASN A 341 11.91 15.34 33.64
CA ASN A 341 12.91 15.62 34.67
C ASN A 341 14.24 16.17 34.11
N SER A 342 14.33 16.39 32.81
CA SER A 342 15.57 16.84 32.14
C SER A 342 15.34 18.09 31.31
N SER A 343 16.22 19.07 31.48
CA SER A 343 16.27 20.27 30.62
C SER A 343 16.97 20.02 29.29
N SER A 344 17.56 18.83 29.08
CA SER A 344 18.29 18.47 27.86
C SER A 344 17.53 17.41 27.04
N THR A 345 17.46 17.62 25.72
CA THR A 345 16.87 16.68 24.79
C THR A 345 17.64 15.34 24.79
N LYS A 346 16.95 14.23 25.01
CA LYS A 346 17.52 12.89 24.89
C LYS A 346 17.19 12.33 23.51
N TYR A 347 18.21 12.09 22.70
CA TYR A 347 18.03 11.45 21.40
C TYR A 347 18.07 9.94 21.54
N ILE A 348 17.21 9.27 20.80
CA ILE A 348 17.13 7.81 20.74
C ILE A 348 17.10 7.33 19.29
N ARG A 349 17.56 6.09 19.12
CA ARG A 349 17.33 5.33 17.89
C ARG A 349 16.59 4.05 18.21
N ILE A 350 15.51 3.81 17.50
CA ILE A 350 14.66 2.62 17.61
C ILE A 350 14.97 1.69 16.45
N THR A 351 15.28 0.43 16.75
CA THR A 351 15.45 -0.63 15.76
C THR A 351 14.59 -1.82 16.20
N GLY A 352 13.48 -2.06 15.52
CA GLY A 352 12.46 -2.98 16.01
C GLY A 352 11.89 -2.51 17.35
N ASN A 353 12.06 -3.30 18.40
CA ASN A 353 11.65 -2.96 19.78
C ASN A 353 12.81 -2.50 20.67
N ILE A 354 14.03 -2.42 20.13
CA ILE A 354 15.25 -2.05 20.87
C ILE A 354 15.50 -0.55 20.73
N VAL A 355 15.63 0.11 21.86
CA VAL A 355 15.86 1.55 21.99
C VAL A 355 17.30 1.78 22.44
N LYS A 356 18.01 2.59 21.69
CA LYS A 356 19.39 3.00 21.99
C LYS A 356 19.45 4.49 22.29
N LEU A 357 20.03 4.87 23.43
CA LEU A 357 20.35 6.26 23.72
C LEU A 357 21.53 6.68 22.84
N ILE A 358 21.42 7.82 22.18
CA ILE A 358 22.42 8.35 21.24
C ILE A 358 22.68 9.83 21.49
N LYS A 359 23.67 10.38 20.80
CA LYS A 359 24.00 11.81 20.80
C LYS A 359 23.79 12.39 19.40
N ALA A 360 23.63 13.70 19.30
CA ALA A 360 23.53 14.41 18.02
C ALA A 360 24.68 14.05 17.03
N LYS A 361 25.89 13.85 17.54
CA LYS A 361 27.02 13.39 16.71
C LYS A 361 26.80 12.04 16.03
N ASP A 362 26.03 11.14 16.66
CA ASP A 362 25.75 9.81 16.12
C ASP A 362 24.75 9.90 14.96
N ILE A 363 23.79 10.82 15.03
CA ILE A 363 22.86 11.14 13.94
C ILE A 363 23.65 11.68 12.74
N ARG A 364 24.54 12.67 12.96
CA ARG A 364 25.39 13.22 11.89
C ARG A 364 26.30 12.17 11.27
N LYS A 365 26.87 11.27 12.09
CA LYS A 365 27.67 10.14 11.62
C LYS A 365 26.85 9.23 10.72
N PHE A 366 25.65 8.84 11.16
CA PHE A 366 24.75 7.99 10.40
C PHE A 366 24.41 8.59 9.03
N ILE A 367 23.99 9.86 8.96
CA ILE A 367 23.62 10.50 7.69
C ILE A 367 24.81 10.54 6.73
N ARG A 368 26.02 10.82 7.24
CA ARG A 368 27.25 10.86 6.45
C ARG A 368 27.60 9.48 5.88
N GLU A 369 27.53 8.43 6.71
CA GLU A 369 27.77 7.05 6.29
C GLU A 369 26.74 6.62 5.25
N TRP A 370 25.46 6.87 5.50
CA TRP A 370 24.40 6.61 4.56
C TRP A 370 24.60 7.34 3.22
N ALA A 371 25.02 8.61 3.24
CA ALA A 371 25.25 9.38 2.01
C ALA A 371 26.43 8.81 1.18
N GLN A 372 27.41 8.20 1.83
CA GLN A 372 28.52 7.50 1.15
C GLN A 372 28.05 6.17 0.57
N GLU A 373 27.34 5.36 1.34
CA GLU A 373 26.81 4.05 0.94
C GLU A 373 25.78 4.17 -0.18
N SER A 374 25.01 5.27 -0.20
CA SER A 374 24.05 5.61 -1.26
C SER A 374 24.67 6.25 -2.50
N PHE A 375 26.00 6.33 -2.58
CA PHE A 375 26.76 6.90 -3.69
C PHE A 375 26.32 8.33 -4.09
N LEU A 376 25.92 9.15 -3.12
CA LEU A 376 25.53 10.53 -3.41
C LEU A 376 26.73 11.33 -3.96
N SER A 377 26.46 12.29 -4.84
CA SER A 377 27.48 13.15 -5.42
C SER A 377 28.30 13.89 -4.36
N ARG A 378 29.51 14.32 -4.70
CA ARG A 378 30.38 15.08 -3.80
C ARG A 378 29.70 16.35 -3.30
N ASP A 379 28.94 17.02 -4.18
CA ASP A 379 28.27 18.29 -3.84
C ASP A 379 27.18 18.09 -2.80
N ILE A 380 26.37 17.04 -2.94
CA ILE A 380 25.35 16.68 -1.94
C ILE A 380 26.01 16.24 -0.63
N ARG A 381 27.10 15.47 -0.66
CA ARG A 381 27.83 15.10 0.57
C ARG A 381 28.42 16.29 1.28
N ASN A 382 28.97 17.27 0.54
CA ASN A 382 29.47 18.52 1.09
C ASN A 382 28.33 19.39 1.66
N LEU A 383 27.20 19.44 0.98
CA LEU A 383 25.98 20.10 1.48
C LEU A 383 25.57 19.52 2.85
N ILE A 384 25.50 18.20 2.98
CA ILE A 384 25.15 17.50 4.21
C ILE A 384 26.16 17.85 5.34
N LEU A 385 27.47 17.80 5.05
CA LEU A 385 28.52 18.07 6.05
C LEU A 385 28.45 19.48 6.61
N ASN A 386 28.11 20.45 5.79
CA ASN A 386 28.13 21.88 6.13
C ASN A 386 26.75 22.45 6.49
N SER A 387 25.72 21.62 6.53
CA SER A 387 24.35 22.10 6.72
C SER A 387 24.08 22.51 8.17
N PRO A 388 23.57 23.73 8.41
CA PRO A 388 23.08 24.14 9.71
C PRO A 388 21.83 23.36 10.16
N LYS A 389 21.14 22.69 9.23
CA LYS A 389 19.97 21.82 9.52
C LYS A 389 20.33 20.56 10.29
N LEU A 390 21.64 20.26 10.45
CA LEU A 390 22.18 19.17 11.26
C LEU A 390 22.92 19.66 12.52
N SER A 391 22.78 20.93 12.88
CA SER A 391 23.25 21.47 14.17
C SER A 391 22.49 20.82 15.33
N ASP A 392 23.05 20.86 16.52
CA ASP A 392 22.40 20.33 17.73
C ASP A 392 21.03 20.98 17.93
N THR A 393 20.94 22.31 17.82
CA THR A 393 19.68 23.07 17.92
C THR A 393 18.64 22.65 16.86
N ALA A 394 19.06 22.35 15.63
CA ALA A 394 18.13 21.88 14.60
C ALA A 394 17.62 20.47 14.89
N LEU A 395 18.46 19.61 15.46
CA LEU A 395 18.09 18.25 15.84
C LEU A 395 17.20 18.20 17.09
N ASP A 396 17.15 19.26 17.93
CA ASP A 396 16.20 19.36 19.04
C ASP A 396 14.74 19.34 18.56
N ASN A 397 14.48 19.63 17.28
CA ASN A 397 13.15 19.55 16.67
C ASN A 397 12.79 18.15 16.14
N LEU A 398 13.57 17.09 16.43
CA LEU A 398 13.18 15.72 16.10
C LEU A 398 11.86 15.37 16.78
N GLN A 399 11.07 14.54 16.10
CA GLN A 399 9.80 14.08 16.63
C GLN A 399 9.97 13.47 18.01
N GLU A 400 9.26 14.03 18.99
CA GLU A 400 9.21 13.47 20.32
C GLU A 400 8.29 12.24 20.34
N ILE A 401 8.67 11.22 21.12
CA ILE A 401 7.91 9.98 21.25
C ILE A 401 7.87 9.53 22.71
N GLU A 402 6.73 9.01 23.10
CA GLU A 402 6.56 8.28 24.36
C GLU A 402 6.63 6.79 24.10
N LEU A 403 7.38 6.06 24.90
CA LEU A 403 7.60 4.63 24.74
C LEU A 403 7.20 3.87 26.00
N ASP A 404 6.52 2.73 25.79
CA ASP A 404 6.19 1.82 26.88
C ASP A 404 7.34 0.81 27.07
N PHE A 405 8.05 0.95 28.20
CA PHE A 405 9.11 0.04 28.62
C PHE A 405 8.61 -1.03 29.58
N THR A 406 7.31 -1.10 29.83
CA THR A 406 6.73 -2.15 30.69
C THR A 406 6.90 -3.50 29.97
N ASN A 407 7.65 -4.40 30.58
CA ASN A 407 7.95 -5.72 29.99
C ASN A 407 7.20 -6.87 30.68
N TYR A 408 6.22 -6.58 31.51
CA TYR A 408 5.39 -7.57 32.21
C TYR A 408 3.95 -7.05 32.38
N THR A 409 3.04 -8.02 32.48
CA THR A 409 1.67 -7.80 32.96
C THR A 409 1.40 -8.80 34.09
N HIS A 410 0.19 -8.84 34.63
CA HIS A 410 -0.16 -9.84 35.66
C HIS A 410 0.06 -11.29 35.18
N ASN A 411 -0.12 -11.57 33.91
CA ASN A 411 -0.09 -12.94 33.35
C ASN A 411 1.01 -13.16 32.29
N THR A 412 1.80 -12.16 31.93
CA THR A 412 2.81 -12.27 30.88
C THR A 412 4.11 -11.57 31.25
N GLN A 413 5.21 -12.13 30.78
CA GLN A 413 6.54 -11.53 30.86
C GLN A 413 7.17 -11.50 29.47
N MET A 414 7.74 -10.35 29.10
CA MET A 414 8.48 -10.18 27.86
C MET A 414 10.00 -10.37 28.10
N PHE A 415 10.64 -11.10 27.18
CA PHE A 415 12.09 -11.23 27.12
C PHE A 415 12.56 -10.77 25.73
N PHE A 416 13.56 -9.89 25.68
CA PHE A 416 14.04 -9.31 24.44
C PHE A 416 15.43 -9.87 24.11
N PHE A 417 15.58 -10.36 22.88
CA PHE A 417 16.81 -10.90 22.31
C PHE A 417 17.19 -10.14 21.02
N PRO A 418 18.43 -10.23 20.52
CA PRO A 418 18.85 -9.46 19.34
C PRO A 418 18.07 -9.73 18.07
N GLY A 419 17.41 -10.88 17.94
CA GLY A 419 16.68 -11.29 16.72
C GLY A 419 15.18 -11.50 16.91
N CYS A 420 14.71 -11.54 18.16
CA CYS A 420 13.30 -11.77 18.47
C CYS A 420 12.96 -11.30 19.88
N SER A 421 11.67 -11.24 20.19
CA SER A 421 11.18 -11.08 21.56
C SER A 421 10.29 -12.27 21.89
N MET A 422 10.34 -12.73 23.14
CA MET A 422 9.55 -13.83 23.65
C MET A 422 8.53 -13.32 24.65
N GLU A 423 7.26 -13.58 24.39
CA GLU A 423 6.16 -13.36 25.31
C GLU A 423 5.86 -14.69 26.03
N VAL A 424 6.14 -14.74 27.32
CA VAL A 424 5.94 -15.92 28.17
C VAL A 424 4.70 -15.72 29.01
N SER A 425 3.78 -16.67 28.96
CA SER A 425 2.54 -16.66 29.74
C SER A 425 2.24 -18.05 30.33
N GLY A 426 1.22 -18.14 31.17
CA GLY A 426 0.76 -19.44 31.70
C GLY A 426 0.22 -20.39 30.61
N THR A 427 -0.09 -19.89 29.42
CA THR A 427 -0.58 -20.70 28.28
C THR A 427 0.54 -21.09 27.29
N GLY A 428 1.76 -20.59 27.47
CA GLY A 428 2.90 -20.94 26.62
C GLY A 428 3.81 -19.77 26.28
N ILE A 429 4.68 -20.01 25.31
CA ILE A 429 5.66 -19.04 24.80
C ILE A 429 5.28 -18.67 23.37
N LYS A 430 5.24 -17.36 23.10
CA LYS A 430 5.00 -16.82 21.77
C LYS A 430 6.22 -16.01 21.32
N GLU A 431 6.76 -16.36 20.17
CA GLU A 431 7.88 -15.63 19.55
C GLU A 431 7.35 -14.47 18.69
N HIS A 432 8.00 -13.34 18.81
CA HIS A 432 7.79 -12.14 18.00
C HIS A 432 9.11 -11.78 17.30
N PRO A 433 9.20 -11.85 15.97
CA PRO A 433 10.42 -11.49 15.25
C PRO A 433 10.73 -10.00 15.42
N ALA A 434 12.02 -9.64 15.50
CA ALA A 434 12.46 -8.26 15.67
C ALA A 434 12.02 -7.34 14.52
N ASN A 435 12.00 -7.88 13.29
CA ASN A 435 11.54 -7.15 12.11
C ASN A 435 10.05 -7.39 11.89
N GLY A 436 9.26 -6.32 11.94
CA GLY A 436 7.80 -6.39 11.78
C GLY A 436 7.06 -6.82 13.04
N SER A 437 7.67 -6.66 14.21
CA SER A 437 7.03 -6.91 15.50
C SER A 437 5.77 -6.06 15.66
N THR A 438 4.69 -6.69 16.10
CA THR A 438 3.43 -6.04 16.49
C THR A 438 3.44 -5.59 17.94
N LEU A 439 4.54 -5.79 18.65
CA LEU A 439 4.66 -5.44 20.06
C LEU A 439 4.69 -3.93 20.25
N SER A 440 3.94 -3.46 21.23
CA SER A 440 3.96 -2.08 21.70
C SER A 440 5.03 -1.81 22.77
N HIS A 441 5.70 -2.87 23.25
CA HIS A 441 6.68 -2.80 24.33
C HIS A 441 8.08 -2.64 23.80
N TYR A 442 8.89 -1.82 24.46
CA TYR A 442 10.26 -1.50 24.09
C TYR A 442 11.23 -1.90 25.17
N VAL A 443 12.50 -2.06 24.80
CA VAL A 443 13.58 -2.38 25.74
C VAL A 443 14.81 -1.53 25.41
N TRP A 444 15.53 -1.06 26.44
CA TRP A 444 16.82 -0.44 26.24
C TRP A 444 17.85 -1.45 25.74
N GLU A 445 18.74 -1.03 24.82
CA GLU A 445 19.78 -1.90 24.22
C GLU A 445 20.62 -2.62 25.30
N GLU A 446 20.89 -1.96 26.40
CA GLU A 446 21.66 -2.51 27.54
C GLU A 446 20.93 -3.65 28.27
N ASN A 447 19.59 -3.70 28.21
CA ASN A 447 18.74 -4.70 28.85
C ASN A 447 18.38 -5.87 27.91
N VAL A 448 18.88 -5.87 26.69
CA VAL A 448 18.69 -6.96 25.73
C VAL A 448 19.52 -8.17 26.17
N LEU A 449 18.88 -9.34 26.24
CA LEU A 449 19.54 -10.58 26.62
C LEU A 449 20.52 -11.03 25.53
N LYS A 450 21.81 -11.16 25.85
CA LYS A 450 22.87 -11.46 24.88
C LYS A 450 22.92 -12.90 24.39
N HIS A 451 22.08 -13.76 24.93
CA HIS A 451 22.00 -15.19 24.56
C HIS A 451 21.22 -15.36 23.25
N LYS A 452 21.66 -16.28 22.39
CA LYS A 452 20.86 -16.72 21.25
C LYS A 452 19.76 -17.64 21.73
N VAL A 453 18.55 -17.39 21.29
CA VAL A 453 17.45 -18.34 21.42
C VAL A 453 17.77 -19.56 20.55
N ARG A 454 17.75 -20.76 21.13
CA ARG A 454 18.00 -22.03 20.42
C ARG A 454 16.69 -22.72 20.13
#